data_7875c81b4af9afad378f820bcbc962f8
#
_entry.id   7875c81b4af9afad378f820bcbc962f8
#
_cell.length_a   1.000
_cell.length_b   1.000
_cell.length_c   1.000
_cell.angle_alpha   90.00
_cell.angle_beta   90.00
_cell.angle_gamma   90.00
#
_symmetry.space_group_name_H-M   'P 1'
#
loop_
_entity.id
_entity.type
_entity.pdbx_description
1 polymer ?
#
loop_
_entity_poly.entity_id
_entity_poly.type
_entity_poly.pdbx_seq_one_letter_code
_entity_poly.pdbx_strand_id
1 'polypeptide(L)'
;MVTRNEAEHAVYTLLEYLESDPNREGLLDTPKRVIDSWEEVFAGYKTNSEDLLQATFNAEGYDGIVLLSNIEFHSTCEHHLQPFSGKAHVAYILSLIHI
;
A
#
# COMPACT_ATOMS: atom_id res chain seq x y z
N MET A 1 -3.55 14.30 16.55
CA MET A 1 -3.64 13.10 15.69
C MET A 1 -5.08 12.90 15.24
N VAL A 2 -5.29 12.59 13.98
CA VAL A 2 -6.64 12.43 13.43
C VAL A 2 -7.19 11.05 13.82
N THR A 3 -8.43 11.06 14.33
CA THR A 3 -9.11 9.81 14.69
C THR A 3 -9.77 9.18 13.47
N ARG A 4 -10.14 7.90 13.61
CA ARG A 4 -10.89 7.21 12.55
C ARG A 4 -12.22 7.92 12.25
N ASN A 5 -12.93 8.36 13.27
CA ASN A 5 -14.20 9.08 13.09
C ASN A 5 -14.01 10.38 12.31
N GLU A 6 -12.95 11.10 12.59
CA GLU A 6 -12.62 12.32 11.83
C GLU A 6 -12.29 11.99 10.37
N ALA A 7 -11.58 10.90 10.12
CA ALA A 7 -11.27 10.46 8.76
C ALA A 7 -12.53 10.06 8.00
N GLU A 8 -13.44 9.31 8.64
CA GLU A 8 -14.71 8.93 8.02
C GLU A 8 -15.56 10.16 7.71
N HIS A 9 -15.58 11.13 8.63
CA HIS A 9 -16.31 12.37 8.40
C HIS A 9 -15.72 13.18 7.22
N ALA A 10 -14.41 13.15 7.07
CA ALA A 10 -13.76 13.81 5.93
C ALA A 10 -14.23 13.19 4.60
N VAL A 11 -14.39 11.88 4.55
CA VAL A 11 -14.95 11.21 3.35
C VAL A 11 -16.38 11.66 3.12
N TYR A 12 -17.18 11.73 4.18
CA TYR A 12 -18.56 12.24 4.08
C TYR A 12 -18.57 13.65 3.49
N THR A 13 -17.69 14.51 3.94
CA THR A 13 -17.57 15.88 3.44
C THR A 13 -17.24 15.92 1.95
N LEU A 14 -16.33 15.02 1.51
CA LEU A 14 -16.02 14.91 0.09
C LEU A 14 -17.22 14.43 -0.72
N LEU A 15 -18.00 13.52 -0.18
CA LEU A 15 -19.24 13.07 -0.83
C LEU A 15 -20.25 14.20 -0.94
N GLU A 16 -20.37 15.05 0.07
CA GLU A 16 -21.23 16.23 0.00
C GLU A 16 -20.79 17.17 -1.12
N TYR A 17 -19.50 17.29 -1.32
CA TYR A 17 -18.96 18.12 -2.40
C TYR A 17 -19.27 17.55 -3.77
N LEU A 18 -19.24 16.21 -3.92
CA LEU A 18 -19.37 15.52 -5.20
C LEU A 18 -20.80 15.12 -5.53
N GLU A 19 -21.63 14.88 -4.52
CA GLU A 19 -22.97 14.34 -4.67
C GLU A 19 -24.01 15.27 -4.08
N SER A 20 -25.21 15.28 -4.65
CA SER A 20 -26.31 16.09 -4.11
C SER A 20 -26.94 15.45 -2.87
N ASP A 21 -26.81 14.14 -2.69
CA ASP A 21 -27.36 13.43 -1.54
C ASP A 21 -26.39 12.37 -1.04
N PRO A 22 -25.47 12.76 -0.12
CA PRO A 22 -24.50 11.82 0.43
C PRO A 22 -25.12 10.80 1.38
N ASN A 23 -26.38 11.00 1.76
CA ASN A 23 -27.10 10.10 2.67
C ASN A 23 -27.98 9.08 1.95
N ARG A 24 -27.93 9.03 0.63
CA ARG A 24 -28.67 8.01 -0.10
C ARG A 24 -28.15 6.62 0.23
N GLU A 25 -29.00 5.61 0.09
CA GLU A 25 -28.72 4.24 0.54
C GLU A 25 -27.37 3.72 0.05
N GLY A 26 -27.00 3.99 -1.20
CA GLY A 26 -25.75 3.51 -1.77
C GLY A 26 -24.50 4.16 -1.17
N LEU A 27 -24.62 5.29 -0.45
CA LEU A 27 -23.50 6.03 0.12
C LEU A 27 -23.47 6.01 1.64
N LEU A 28 -24.49 5.45 2.30
CA LEU A 28 -24.56 5.49 3.77
C LEU A 28 -23.32 4.92 4.45
N ASP A 29 -22.82 3.80 3.96
CA ASP A 29 -21.67 3.13 4.56
C ASP A 29 -20.35 3.46 3.84
N THR A 30 -20.39 4.33 2.83
CA THR A 30 -19.20 4.63 2.03
C THR A 30 -18.06 5.22 2.86
N PRO A 31 -18.28 6.18 3.77
CA PRO A 31 -17.19 6.69 4.60
C PRO A 31 -16.45 5.59 5.36
N LYS A 32 -17.20 4.67 5.98
CA LYS A 32 -16.60 3.53 6.68
C LYS A 32 -15.84 2.61 5.72
N ARG A 33 -16.45 2.30 4.58
CA ARG A 33 -15.84 1.40 3.61
C ARG A 33 -14.57 1.97 3.00
N VAL A 34 -14.53 3.27 2.75
CA VAL A 34 -13.33 3.94 2.23
C VAL A 34 -12.19 3.84 3.23
N ILE A 35 -12.47 4.14 4.51
CA ILE A 35 -11.42 4.08 5.52
C ILE A 35 -10.97 2.64 5.77
N ASP A 36 -11.88 1.67 5.82
CA ASP A 36 -11.51 0.25 5.90
C ASP A 36 -10.57 -0.14 4.75
N SER A 37 -10.92 0.27 3.54
CA SER A 37 -10.12 0.00 2.34
C SER A 37 -8.74 0.66 2.42
N TRP A 38 -8.68 1.91 2.84
CA TRP A 38 -7.43 2.64 2.91
C TRP A 38 -6.50 2.15 4.02
N GLU A 39 -7.04 1.66 5.10
CA GLU A 39 -6.22 1.02 6.13
C GLU A 39 -5.45 -0.17 5.56
N GLU A 40 -6.07 -0.90 4.64
CA GLU A 40 -5.43 -2.01 3.94
C GLU A 40 -4.46 -1.52 2.86
N VAL A 41 -4.91 -0.62 2.00
CA VAL A 41 -4.11 -0.11 0.87
C VAL A 41 -2.85 0.62 1.35
N PHE A 42 -2.96 1.38 2.44
CA PHE A 42 -1.85 2.15 2.99
C PHE A 42 -1.15 1.46 4.17
N ALA A 43 -1.34 0.16 4.33
CA ALA A 43 -0.72 -0.59 5.43
C ALA A 43 0.81 -0.50 5.44
N GLY A 44 1.41 -0.24 4.27
CA GLY A 44 2.85 -0.08 4.16
C GLY A 44 3.42 1.05 5.02
N TYR A 45 2.64 2.09 5.28
CA TYR A 45 3.08 3.18 6.15
C TYR A 45 3.32 2.74 7.60
N LYS A 46 2.70 1.63 8.01
CA LYS A 46 2.85 1.07 9.35
C LYS A 46 3.84 -0.07 9.40
N THR A 47 4.47 -0.39 8.28
CA THR A 47 5.41 -1.49 8.15
C THR A 47 6.82 -0.94 8.11
N ASN A 48 7.70 -1.49 8.94
CA ASN A 48 9.12 -1.13 8.94
C ASN A 48 9.85 -2.05 7.97
N SER A 49 10.44 -1.46 6.93
CA SER A 49 11.18 -2.23 5.92
C SER A 49 12.37 -2.98 6.50
N GLU A 50 13.00 -2.45 7.55
CA GLU A 50 14.10 -3.13 8.22
C GLU A 50 13.66 -4.45 8.84
N ASP A 51 12.46 -4.47 9.42
CA ASP A 51 11.90 -5.69 10.01
C ASP A 51 11.60 -6.75 8.93
N LEU A 52 11.19 -6.32 7.75
CA LEU A 52 10.93 -7.23 6.63
C LEU A 52 12.21 -7.83 6.06
N LEU A 53 13.33 -7.13 6.20
CA LEU A 53 14.60 -7.53 5.59
C LEU A 53 15.53 -8.23 6.59
N GLN A 54 14.98 -8.79 7.68
CA GLN A 54 15.77 -9.49 8.69
C GLN A 54 16.22 -10.89 8.26
N ALA A 55 15.47 -11.54 7.37
CA ALA A 55 15.81 -12.89 6.93
C ALA A 55 17.05 -12.87 6.05
N THR A 56 18.08 -13.59 6.48
CA THR A 56 19.30 -13.72 5.70
C THR A 56 19.61 -15.18 5.48
N PHE A 57 20.27 -15.50 4.36
CA PHE A 57 20.64 -16.85 4.01
C PHE A 57 22.10 -16.93 3.64
N ASN A 58 22.70 -18.07 3.91
CA ASN A 58 24.04 -18.36 3.42
C ASN A 58 23.97 -18.59 1.91
N ALA A 59 24.85 -17.92 1.18
CA ALA A 59 24.93 -18.07 -0.27
C ALA A 59 25.34 -19.45 -0.72
N GLU A 60 26.00 -20.22 0.13
CA GLU A 60 26.46 -21.57 -0.15
C GLU A 60 27.32 -21.69 -1.41
N GLY A 61 28.10 -20.64 -1.69
CA GLY A 61 28.95 -20.59 -2.88
C GLY A 61 28.24 -20.21 -4.18
N TYR A 62 26.95 -19.88 -4.12
CA TYR A 62 26.23 -19.42 -5.31
C TYR A 62 26.73 -18.03 -5.73
N ASP A 63 27.14 -17.91 -6.97
CA ASP A 63 27.71 -16.69 -7.52
C ASP A 63 26.92 -16.13 -8.70
N GLY A 64 25.78 -16.69 -9.00
CA GLY A 64 24.93 -16.24 -10.10
C GLY A 64 23.99 -15.10 -9.70
N ILE A 65 23.17 -14.71 -10.66
CA ILE A 65 22.15 -13.69 -10.43
C ILE A 65 20.90 -14.35 -9.85
N VAL A 66 20.38 -13.77 -8.78
CA VAL A 66 19.07 -14.15 -8.24
C VAL A 66 18.05 -13.19 -8.86
N LEU A 67 17.05 -13.75 -9.52
CA LEU A 67 16.02 -12.96 -10.20
C LEU A 67 14.65 -13.35 -9.69
N LEU A 68 13.88 -12.33 -9.29
CA LEU A 68 12.46 -12.49 -9.03
C LEU A 68 11.73 -11.60 -10.02
N SER A 69 10.96 -12.20 -10.92
CA SER A 69 10.27 -11.47 -11.99
C SER A 69 8.76 -11.52 -11.79
N ASN A 70 8.07 -10.62 -12.47
CA ASN A 70 6.61 -10.54 -12.45
C ASN A 70 6.01 -10.35 -11.05
N ILE A 71 6.67 -9.57 -10.21
CA ILE A 71 6.15 -9.22 -8.89
C ILE A 71 5.01 -8.24 -9.12
N GLU A 72 3.79 -8.65 -8.83
CA GLU A 72 2.65 -7.76 -8.94
C GLU A 72 2.66 -6.76 -7.79
N PHE A 73 2.38 -5.51 -8.10
CA PHE A 73 2.23 -4.49 -7.08
C PHE A 73 1.05 -3.59 -7.37
N HIS A 74 0.50 -3.03 -6.30
CA HIS A 74 -0.57 -2.04 -6.33
C HIS A 74 -0.12 -0.86 -5.49
N SER A 75 -0.32 0.34 -6.00
CA SER A 75 0.11 1.54 -5.30
C SER A 75 -0.89 2.67 -5.55
N THR A 76 -0.67 3.78 -4.90
CA THR A 76 -1.56 4.94 -4.99
C THR A 76 -0.74 6.16 -5.37
N CYS A 77 -1.20 6.86 -6.40
CA CYS A 77 -0.53 8.07 -6.86
C CYS A 77 -0.56 9.15 -5.78
N GLU A 78 0.60 9.68 -5.46
CA GLU A 78 0.74 10.73 -4.45
C GLU A 78 -0.04 12.00 -4.82
N HIS A 79 -0.13 12.30 -6.12
CA HIS A 79 -0.73 13.54 -6.59
C HIS A 79 -2.26 13.55 -6.59
N HIS A 80 -2.87 12.41 -6.87
CA HIS A 80 -4.32 12.34 -7.08
C HIS A 80 -4.99 11.27 -6.23
N LEU A 81 -4.24 10.50 -5.47
CA LEU A 81 -4.73 9.34 -4.72
C LEU A 81 -5.40 8.30 -5.62
N GLN A 82 -5.04 8.29 -6.90
CA GLN A 82 -5.57 7.29 -7.83
C GLN A 82 -4.73 6.01 -7.74
N PRO A 83 -5.39 4.84 -7.78
CA PRO A 83 -4.66 3.58 -7.75
C PRO A 83 -3.95 3.33 -9.08
N PHE A 84 -2.79 2.71 -9.00
CA PHE A 84 -2.12 2.16 -10.16
C PHE A 84 -1.47 0.84 -9.80
N SER A 85 -1.23 0.03 -10.81
CA SER A 85 -0.65 -1.29 -10.60
C SER A 85 0.34 -1.59 -11.71
N GLY A 86 1.17 -2.58 -11.47
CA GLY A 86 2.16 -2.99 -12.44
C GLY A 86 2.88 -4.23 -11.99
N LYS A 87 3.97 -4.50 -12.68
CA LYS A 87 4.86 -5.62 -12.36
C LYS A 87 6.27 -5.09 -12.20
N ALA A 88 6.95 -5.60 -11.20
CA ALA A 88 8.36 -5.27 -10.95
C ALA A 88 9.21 -6.51 -11.12
N HIS A 89 10.46 -6.30 -11.50
CA HIS A 89 11.45 -7.35 -11.60
C HIS A 89 12.67 -6.92 -10.81
N VAL A 90 13.13 -7.79 -9.92
CA VAL A 90 14.28 -7.49 -9.06
C VAL A 90 15.33 -8.57 -9.28
N ALA A 91 16.54 -8.14 -9.56
CA ALA A 91 17.68 -9.04 -9.71
C ALA A 91 18.82 -8.54 -8.86
N TYR A 92 19.56 -9.47 -8.27
CA TYR A 92 20.74 -9.10 -7.48
C TYR A 92 21.76 -10.22 -7.49
N ILE A 93 22.99 -9.86 -7.16
CA ILE A 93 24.09 -10.81 -6.99
C ILE A 93 24.37 -10.92 -5.51
N LEU A 94 24.38 -12.15 -4.99
CA LEU A 94 24.67 -12.38 -3.58
C LEU A 94 26.10 -11.99 -3.26
N SER A 95 26.29 -11.29 -2.14
CA SER A 95 27.61 -10.90 -1.66
C SER A 95 27.65 -10.98 -0.14
N LEU A 96 28.66 -11.66 0.39
CA LEU A 96 28.89 -11.74 1.82
C LEU A 96 29.40 -10.43 2.41
N ILE A 97 29.88 -9.52 1.57
CA ILE A 97 30.43 -8.25 2.03
C ILE A 97 29.34 -7.24 2.35
N HIS A 98 28.16 -7.39 1.79
CA HIS A 98 27.07 -6.42 1.89
C HIS A 98 25.88 -6.91 2.71
N ILE A 99 26.08 -7.95 3.48
CA ILE A 99 25.03 -8.49 4.36
C ILE A 99 25.04 -7.79 5.69
#